data_651540693eeffe543bf0abb4d9613b6f
#
_entry.id   651540693eeffe543bf0abb4d9613b6f
#
_cell.length_a   1.000
_cell.length_b   1.000
_cell.length_c   1.000
_cell.angle_alpha   90.00
_cell.angle_beta   90.00
_cell.angle_gamma   90.00
#
_symmetry.space_group_name_H-M   'P 1'
#
loop_
_entity.id
_entity.type
_entity.pdbx_description
1 polymer ?
#
loop_
_entity_poly.entity_id
_entity_poly.type
_entity_poly.pdbx_seq_one_letter_code
_entity_poly.pdbx_strand_id
1 'polypeptide(L)'
;MCLFVSFLLKISSQNRYFFNESATQFYVACVIEALDYLHNLKVIYRDLKPENLMLDTVGYCKLTDFGFAKKIPDANKTWTFCGTPEYMAPEIILNKGHDFAVDFWSVGILIFELLTGLPPFDTPDAMRTYSLILKGIDAIGFPPKVTRNAQNLIKKLCRDNPAERLGYGKGGIREVERHVWFESFDWVGLRNRTIQAPFKRSVSNTIDLRNFDKCPEDKESAVDETSGWDAAF
;
A
#
# COMPACT_ATOMS: atom_id res chain seq x y z
N MET A 1 -13.39 18.61 5.51
CA MET A 1 -12.76 18.19 4.24
C MET A 1 -11.26 18.13 4.49
N CYS A 2 -10.66 16.96 4.56
CA CYS A 2 -9.23 16.83 4.85
C CYS A 2 -8.46 16.99 3.54
N LEU A 3 -7.52 17.91 3.50
CA LEU A 3 -6.53 18.01 2.42
C LEU A 3 -5.50 16.90 2.62
N PHE A 4 -5.42 16.00 1.66
CA PHE A 4 -4.49 14.89 1.68
C PHE A 4 -3.32 15.18 0.75
N VAL A 5 -2.14 14.74 1.13
CA VAL A 5 -0.90 14.91 0.37
C VAL A 5 -0.42 13.53 -0.03
N SER A 6 -0.16 13.30 -1.32
CA SER A 6 0.66 12.17 -1.77
C SER A 6 2.08 12.38 -1.25
N PHE A 7 2.32 11.98 0.01
CA PHE A 7 3.47 12.41 0.79
C PHE A 7 4.64 11.43 0.73
N LEU A 8 4.31 10.13 0.68
CA LEU A 8 5.36 9.11 0.72
C LEU A 8 6.23 9.17 -0.55
N LEU A 9 5.67 9.60 -1.69
CA LEU A 9 6.43 9.81 -2.92
C LEU A 9 7.34 11.04 -2.88
N LYS A 10 6.91 12.18 -2.31
CA LYS A 10 7.76 13.38 -2.27
C LYS A 10 8.98 13.23 -1.37
N ILE A 11 8.90 12.37 -0.35
CA ILE A 11 10.09 11.99 0.41
C ILE A 11 10.99 11.08 -0.42
N SER A 12 10.42 10.20 -1.25
CA SER A 12 11.15 9.28 -2.13
C SER A 12 11.74 9.97 -3.37
N SER A 13 10.99 10.86 -4.04
CA SER A 13 11.37 11.39 -5.36
C SER A 13 12.41 12.51 -5.33
N GLN A 14 12.50 13.32 -4.27
CA GLN A 14 13.46 14.42 -4.23
C GLN A 14 14.87 14.05 -3.77
N ASN A 15 15.09 12.92 -3.05
CA ASN A 15 16.43 12.46 -2.63
C ASN A 15 16.54 10.97 -2.23
N ARG A 16 15.78 10.03 -2.77
CA ARG A 16 15.84 8.59 -2.38
C ARG A 16 15.82 8.40 -0.84
N TYR A 17 14.93 9.10 -0.14
CA TYR A 17 14.80 8.92 1.30
C TYR A 17 14.01 7.65 1.59
N PHE A 18 14.63 6.75 2.32
CA PHE A 18 13.98 5.63 2.98
C PHE A 18 13.64 6.04 4.42
N PHE A 19 12.60 5.46 4.95
CA PHE A 19 12.24 5.67 6.34
C PHE A 19 13.13 4.84 7.28
N ASN A 20 13.32 5.33 8.49
CA ASN A 20 13.84 4.48 9.55
C ASN A 20 12.76 3.43 9.94
N GLU A 21 13.18 2.42 10.68
CA GLU A 21 12.31 1.29 11.02
C GLU A 21 11.07 1.73 11.81
N SER A 22 11.21 2.65 12.78
CA SER A 22 10.11 3.15 13.60
C SER A 22 9.05 3.92 12.78
N ALA A 23 9.48 4.78 11.85
CA ALA A 23 8.55 5.47 10.95
C ALA A 23 7.86 4.49 10.00
N THR A 24 8.59 3.48 9.50
CA THR A 24 8.01 2.42 8.67
C THR A 24 6.96 1.63 9.44
N GLN A 25 7.24 1.23 10.69
CA GLN A 25 6.28 0.55 11.56
C GLN A 25 5.00 1.38 11.73
N PHE A 26 5.13 2.69 11.99
CA PHE A 26 3.97 3.57 12.16
C PHE A 26 3.08 3.60 10.91
N TYR A 27 3.64 3.82 9.72
CA TYR A 27 2.85 3.92 8.49
C TYR A 27 2.28 2.57 8.07
N VAL A 28 3.05 1.51 8.19
CA VAL A 28 2.58 0.15 7.91
C VAL A 28 1.47 -0.25 8.90
N ALA A 29 1.56 0.13 10.17
CA ALA A 29 0.50 -0.11 11.14
C ALA A 29 -0.80 0.62 10.80
N CYS A 30 -0.73 1.88 10.29
CA CYS A 30 -1.91 2.57 9.77
C CYS A 30 -2.56 1.81 8.60
N VAL A 31 -1.74 1.28 7.68
CA VAL A 31 -2.22 0.49 6.53
C VAL A 31 -2.86 -0.82 7.00
N ILE A 32 -2.24 -1.51 7.95
CA ILE A 32 -2.77 -2.75 8.55
C ILE A 32 -4.15 -2.52 9.15
N GLU A 33 -4.35 -1.45 9.93
CA GLU A 33 -5.66 -1.10 10.49
C GLU A 33 -6.71 -0.80 9.40
N ALA A 34 -6.30 -0.09 8.34
CA ALA A 34 -7.19 0.20 7.22
C ALA A 34 -7.60 -1.08 6.46
N LEU A 35 -6.65 -1.98 6.20
CA LEU A 35 -6.93 -3.26 5.55
C LEU A 35 -7.77 -4.19 6.43
N ASP A 36 -7.52 -4.24 7.75
CA ASP A 36 -8.37 -5.00 8.69
C ASP A 36 -9.83 -4.55 8.59
N TYR A 37 -10.06 -3.23 8.60
CA TYR A 37 -11.40 -2.68 8.44
C TYR A 37 -12.05 -3.09 7.12
N LEU A 38 -11.33 -2.99 5.98
CA LEU A 38 -11.84 -3.36 4.67
C LEU A 38 -12.13 -4.86 4.57
N HIS A 39 -11.22 -5.71 5.03
CA HIS A 39 -11.36 -7.17 5.00
C HIS A 39 -12.54 -7.64 5.85
N ASN A 40 -12.81 -7.00 7.00
CA ASN A 40 -14.00 -7.26 7.81
C ASN A 40 -15.30 -6.88 7.07
N LEU A 41 -15.27 -5.88 6.17
CA LEU A 41 -16.37 -5.52 5.28
C LEU A 41 -16.43 -6.38 4.00
N LYS A 42 -15.54 -7.40 3.86
CA LYS A 42 -15.39 -8.25 2.69
C LYS A 42 -14.96 -7.48 1.44
N VAL A 43 -14.15 -6.46 1.62
CA VAL A 43 -13.57 -5.65 0.53
C VAL A 43 -12.09 -5.93 0.42
N ILE A 44 -11.62 -6.35 -0.77
CA ILE A 44 -10.21 -6.43 -1.14
C ILE A 44 -9.82 -5.07 -1.72
N TYR A 45 -8.66 -4.55 -1.36
CA TYR A 45 -8.20 -3.24 -1.82
C TYR A 45 -7.48 -3.29 -3.18
N ARG A 46 -6.47 -4.16 -3.36
CA ARG A 46 -5.76 -4.54 -4.60
C ARG A 46 -4.85 -3.50 -5.24
N ASP A 47 -4.71 -2.31 -4.69
CA ASP A 47 -3.79 -1.28 -5.25
C ASP A 47 -3.02 -0.56 -4.14
N LEU A 48 -2.53 -1.32 -3.17
CA LEU A 48 -1.67 -0.76 -2.12
C LEU A 48 -0.33 -0.35 -2.73
N LYS A 49 0.01 0.92 -2.57
CA LYS A 49 1.28 1.53 -2.96
C LYS A 49 1.43 2.89 -2.27
N PRO A 50 2.65 3.46 -2.19
CA PRO A 50 2.88 4.77 -1.55
C PRO A 50 2.03 5.91 -2.12
N GLU A 51 1.73 5.86 -3.44
CA GLU A 51 0.92 6.87 -4.13
C GLU A 51 -0.50 6.98 -3.58
N ASN A 52 -1.04 5.86 -3.11
CA ASN A 52 -2.38 5.76 -2.56
C ASN A 52 -2.42 5.96 -1.04
N LEU A 53 -1.29 6.38 -0.44
CA LEU A 53 -1.17 6.67 0.98
C LEU A 53 -1.05 8.18 1.19
N MET A 54 -2.07 8.77 1.80
CA MET A 54 -2.11 10.18 2.10
C MET A 54 -2.02 10.45 3.59
N LEU A 55 -1.37 11.55 3.99
CA LEU A 55 -1.31 11.97 5.38
C LEU A 55 -2.39 12.99 5.70
N ASP A 56 -3.04 12.83 6.83
CA ASP A 56 -3.89 13.88 7.38
C ASP A 56 -3.06 14.98 8.07
N THR A 57 -3.72 16.02 8.55
CA THR A 57 -3.08 17.20 9.13
C THR A 57 -2.25 16.93 10.39
N VAL A 58 -2.49 15.80 11.06
CA VAL A 58 -1.72 15.36 12.23
C VAL A 58 -0.67 14.31 11.88
N GLY A 59 -0.59 13.88 10.61
CA GLY A 59 0.44 12.99 10.08
C GLY A 59 0.07 11.51 10.07
N TYR A 60 -1.18 11.14 10.36
CA TYR A 60 -1.65 9.77 10.24
C TYR A 60 -1.95 9.42 8.79
N CYS A 61 -1.61 8.19 8.40
CA CYS A 61 -1.80 7.71 7.05
C CYS A 61 -3.27 7.30 6.81
N LYS A 62 -3.76 7.61 5.62
CA LYS A 62 -5.06 7.16 5.12
C LYS A 62 -4.91 6.54 3.75
N LEU A 63 -5.64 5.46 3.54
CA LEU A 63 -5.74 4.77 2.27
C LEU A 63 -6.73 5.52 1.38
N THR A 64 -6.36 5.76 0.12
CA THR A 64 -7.15 6.49 -0.89
C THR A 64 -7.21 5.68 -2.17
N ASP A 65 -7.92 6.15 -3.18
CA ASP A 65 -8.10 5.49 -4.47
C ASP A 65 -8.63 4.05 -4.37
N PHE A 66 -9.93 3.92 -4.37
CA PHE A 66 -10.65 2.64 -4.32
C PHE A 66 -11.05 2.12 -5.70
N GLY A 67 -10.43 2.62 -6.78
CA GLY A 67 -10.75 2.26 -8.16
C GLY A 67 -10.62 0.76 -8.45
N PHE A 68 -9.70 0.07 -7.77
CA PHE A 68 -9.57 -1.39 -7.87
C PHE A 68 -10.20 -2.16 -6.70
N ALA A 69 -10.77 -1.50 -5.71
CA ALA A 69 -11.38 -2.19 -4.58
C ALA A 69 -12.59 -3.02 -5.01
N LYS A 70 -12.76 -4.19 -4.42
CA LYS A 70 -13.86 -5.09 -4.77
C LYS A 70 -14.41 -5.80 -3.55
N LYS A 71 -15.73 -5.76 -3.39
CA LYS A 71 -16.42 -6.58 -2.41
C LYS A 71 -16.56 -8.00 -2.94
N ILE A 72 -16.10 -8.99 -2.17
CA ILE A 72 -16.26 -10.41 -2.48
C ILE A 72 -16.92 -11.12 -1.30
N PRO A 73 -17.89 -11.99 -1.56
CA PRO A 73 -18.46 -12.86 -0.54
C PRO A 73 -17.40 -13.84 0.01
N ASP A 74 -17.63 -14.39 1.19
CA ASP A 74 -16.75 -15.37 1.81
C ASP A 74 -16.50 -16.58 0.89
N ALA A 75 -15.28 -17.09 0.91
CA ALA A 75 -14.78 -18.21 0.12
C ALA A 75 -14.79 -18.00 -1.41
N ASN A 76 -15.13 -16.82 -1.91
CA ASN A 76 -15.09 -16.51 -3.33
C ASN A 76 -13.75 -15.89 -3.73
N LYS A 77 -13.43 -16.04 -5.01
CA LYS A 77 -12.26 -15.42 -5.64
C LYS A 77 -12.67 -14.46 -6.74
N THR A 78 -11.77 -13.58 -7.11
CA THR A 78 -11.90 -12.73 -8.31
C THR A 78 -10.73 -12.96 -9.25
N TRP A 79 -10.90 -12.69 -10.55
CA TRP A 79 -9.91 -12.97 -11.61
C TRP A 79 -9.50 -11.72 -12.38
N THR A 80 -9.96 -10.53 -11.96
CA THR A 80 -9.60 -9.28 -12.64
C THR A 80 -8.10 -9.04 -12.56
N PHE A 81 -7.41 -8.95 -13.70
CA PHE A 81 -6.01 -8.58 -13.76
C PHE A 81 -5.88 -7.08 -13.53
N CYS A 82 -5.50 -6.68 -12.34
CA CYS A 82 -5.38 -5.27 -11.92
C CYS A 82 -4.36 -5.10 -10.81
N GLY A 83 -3.94 -3.86 -10.62
CA GLY A 83 -2.94 -3.45 -9.63
C GLY A 83 -1.70 -2.84 -10.29
N THR A 84 -0.79 -2.36 -9.48
CA THR A 84 0.50 -1.80 -9.92
C THR A 84 1.51 -2.95 -10.08
N PRO A 85 2.21 -3.09 -11.22
CA PRO A 85 3.05 -4.26 -11.52
C PRO A 85 3.97 -4.72 -10.40
N GLU A 86 4.72 -3.81 -9.77
CA GLU A 86 5.69 -4.10 -8.72
C GLU A 86 5.05 -4.63 -7.42
N TYR A 87 3.76 -4.37 -7.23
CA TYR A 87 2.96 -4.72 -6.05
C TYR A 87 2.05 -5.92 -6.26
N MET A 88 1.93 -6.41 -7.51
CA MET A 88 1.02 -7.51 -7.83
C MET A 88 1.48 -8.83 -7.22
N ALA A 89 0.53 -9.57 -6.65
CA ALA A 89 0.80 -10.90 -6.11
C ALA A 89 0.90 -11.95 -7.25
N PRO A 90 1.69 -13.04 -7.05
CA PRO A 90 1.89 -14.08 -8.07
C PRO A 90 0.60 -14.67 -8.63
N GLU A 91 -0.43 -14.88 -7.80
CA GLU A 91 -1.71 -15.46 -8.22
C GLU A 91 -2.51 -14.56 -9.16
N ILE A 92 -2.32 -13.21 -9.10
CA ILE A 92 -2.91 -12.27 -10.07
C ILE A 92 -2.23 -12.47 -11.42
N ILE A 93 -0.89 -12.48 -11.44
CA ILE A 93 -0.09 -12.65 -12.66
C ILE A 93 -0.40 -14.00 -13.32
N LEU A 94 -0.55 -15.06 -12.54
CA LEU A 94 -0.84 -16.41 -13.02
C LEU A 94 -2.33 -16.68 -13.31
N ASN A 95 -3.20 -15.68 -13.10
CA ASN A 95 -4.65 -15.80 -13.26
C ASN A 95 -5.26 -17.02 -12.53
N LYS A 96 -4.82 -17.27 -11.29
CA LYS A 96 -5.27 -18.43 -10.46
C LYS A 96 -6.49 -18.09 -9.59
N GLY A 97 -7.07 -16.89 -9.79
CA GLY A 97 -8.08 -16.33 -8.91
C GLY A 97 -7.49 -15.92 -7.57
N HIS A 98 -7.88 -14.76 -7.08
CA HIS A 98 -7.31 -14.15 -5.87
C HIS A 98 -8.39 -13.62 -4.92
N ASP A 99 -7.99 -13.41 -3.69
CA ASP A 99 -8.81 -12.93 -2.57
C ASP A 99 -8.00 -11.95 -1.71
N PHE A 100 -8.36 -11.79 -0.43
CA PHE A 100 -7.70 -10.87 0.52
C PHE A 100 -6.19 -11.09 0.68
N ALA A 101 -5.68 -12.28 0.33
CA ALA A 101 -4.26 -12.59 0.47
C ALA A 101 -3.35 -11.68 -0.37
N VAL A 102 -3.86 -11.08 -1.46
CA VAL A 102 -3.08 -10.17 -2.31
C VAL A 102 -2.71 -8.88 -1.57
N ASP A 103 -3.55 -8.40 -0.66
CA ASP A 103 -3.27 -7.20 0.10
C ASP A 103 -2.13 -7.43 1.11
N PHE A 104 -2.02 -8.63 1.70
CA PHE A 104 -0.88 -8.99 2.57
C PHE A 104 0.44 -9.07 1.81
N TRP A 105 0.43 -9.59 0.57
CA TRP A 105 1.59 -9.54 -0.32
C TRP A 105 2.02 -8.09 -0.52
N SER A 106 1.10 -7.21 -0.91
CA SER A 106 1.39 -5.80 -1.16
C SER A 106 1.89 -5.06 0.09
N VAL A 107 1.44 -5.43 1.30
CA VAL A 107 2.02 -4.92 2.56
C VAL A 107 3.50 -5.30 2.69
N GLY A 108 3.87 -6.52 2.33
CA GLY A 108 5.28 -6.96 2.33
C GLY A 108 6.15 -6.13 1.37
N ILE A 109 5.64 -5.85 0.17
CA ILE A 109 6.31 -4.99 -0.81
C ILE A 109 6.46 -3.55 -0.27
N LEU A 110 5.40 -3.01 0.33
CA LEU A 110 5.40 -1.68 0.94
C LEU A 110 6.45 -1.56 2.04
N ILE A 111 6.56 -2.54 2.95
CA ILE A 111 7.59 -2.54 4.01
C ILE A 111 8.98 -2.48 3.37
N PHE A 112 9.25 -3.31 2.36
CA PHE A 112 10.54 -3.32 1.67
C PHE A 112 10.84 -1.95 1.07
N GLU A 113 9.90 -1.37 0.32
CA GLU A 113 10.08 -0.06 -0.33
C GLU A 113 10.27 1.07 0.67
N LEU A 114 9.49 1.14 1.74
CA LEU A 114 9.65 2.19 2.76
C LEU A 114 11.03 2.12 3.45
N LEU A 115 11.59 0.92 3.63
CA LEU A 115 12.92 0.72 4.24
C LEU A 115 14.06 0.91 3.26
N THR A 116 13.85 0.73 1.95
CA THR A 116 14.94 0.72 0.96
C THR A 116 14.88 1.87 -0.03
N GLY A 117 13.69 2.46 -0.25
CA GLY A 117 13.43 3.52 -1.20
C GLY A 117 13.02 3.05 -2.60
N LEU A 118 12.96 1.72 -2.84
CA LEU A 118 12.50 1.10 -4.08
C LEU A 118 11.82 -0.23 -3.77
N PRO A 119 10.80 -0.66 -4.54
CA PRO A 119 10.21 -1.98 -4.40
C PRO A 119 11.20 -3.10 -4.76
N PRO A 120 11.02 -4.32 -4.23
CA PRO A 120 11.99 -5.42 -4.44
C PRO A 120 12.05 -5.91 -5.90
N PHE A 121 11.01 -5.68 -6.68
CA PHE A 121 10.87 -6.19 -8.05
C PHE A 121 10.87 -5.06 -9.10
N ASP A 122 11.46 -3.91 -8.75
CA ASP A 122 11.53 -2.74 -9.63
C ASP A 122 12.35 -3.01 -10.90
N THR A 123 11.71 -2.88 -12.07
CA THR A 123 12.35 -2.90 -13.39
C THR A 123 11.60 -1.99 -14.37
N PRO A 124 12.28 -1.45 -15.41
CA PRO A 124 11.62 -0.61 -16.42
C PRO A 124 10.56 -1.34 -17.26
N ASP A 125 10.55 -2.66 -17.27
CA ASP A 125 9.66 -3.51 -18.08
C ASP A 125 8.77 -4.37 -17.19
N ALA A 126 7.45 -4.22 -17.33
CA ALA A 126 6.46 -4.95 -16.55
C ALA A 126 6.57 -6.48 -16.69
N MET A 127 6.90 -7.00 -17.89
CA MET A 127 7.04 -8.44 -18.09
C MET A 127 8.26 -9.00 -17.34
N ARG A 128 9.31 -8.21 -17.26
CA ARG A 128 10.49 -8.55 -16.46
C ARG A 128 10.17 -8.49 -14.97
N THR A 129 9.42 -7.48 -14.52
CA THR A 129 8.90 -7.38 -13.14
C THR A 129 8.10 -8.63 -12.78
N TYR A 130 7.13 -9.05 -13.63
CA TYR A 130 6.36 -10.27 -13.39
C TYR A 130 7.24 -11.52 -13.31
N SER A 131 8.24 -11.62 -14.18
CA SER A 131 9.19 -12.75 -14.14
C SER A 131 10.00 -12.81 -12.84
N LEU A 132 10.34 -11.64 -12.25
CA LEU A 132 11.03 -11.57 -10.95
C LEU A 132 10.08 -11.91 -9.79
N ILE A 133 8.84 -11.42 -9.82
CA ILE A 133 7.82 -11.74 -8.81
C ILE A 133 7.60 -13.26 -8.75
N LEU A 134 7.52 -13.93 -9.91
CA LEU A 134 7.34 -15.38 -9.98
C LEU A 134 8.55 -16.19 -9.50
N LYS A 135 9.73 -15.58 -9.33
CA LYS A 135 10.88 -16.20 -8.65
C LYS A 135 10.81 -16.12 -7.13
N GLY A 136 9.89 -15.30 -6.62
CA GLY A 136 9.63 -15.12 -5.20
C GLY A 136 10.59 -14.18 -4.48
N ILE A 137 10.16 -13.74 -3.29
CA ILE A 137 10.90 -12.78 -2.45
C ILE A 137 12.24 -13.34 -1.95
N ASP A 138 12.38 -14.67 -1.87
CA ASP A 138 13.61 -15.30 -1.41
C ASP A 138 14.76 -15.17 -2.43
N ALA A 139 14.46 -14.87 -3.69
CA ALA A 139 15.47 -14.58 -4.72
C ALA A 139 16.03 -13.14 -4.62
N ILE A 140 15.45 -12.28 -3.77
CA ILE A 140 15.84 -10.88 -3.61
C ILE A 140 16.84 -10.72 -2.47
N GLY A 141 17.94 -10.02 -2.75
CA GLY A 141 18.91 -9.61 -1.74
C GLY A 141 18.39 -8.47 -0.87
N PHE A 142 18.41 -8.64 0.44
CA PHE A 142 18.04 -7.57 1.37
C PHE A 142 19.26 -6.69 1.69
N PRO A 143 19.16 -5.35 1.56
CA PRO A 143 20.23 -4.45 1.98
C PRO A 143 20.54 -4.60 3.48
N PRO A 144 21.80 -4.41 3.92
CA PRO A 144 22.20 -4.58 5.34
C PRO A 144 21.43 -3.70 6.34
N LYS A 145 20.85 -2.59 5.89
CA LYS A 145 20.02 -1.69 6.70
C LYS A 145 18.64 -2.27 7.08
N VAL A 146 18.18 -3.30 6.37
CA VAL A 146 16.91 -3.98 6.68
C VAL A 146 17.17 -5.01 7.77
N THR A 147 16.57 -4.83 8.94
CA THR A 147 16.78 -5.71 10.09
C THR A 147 16.28 -7.14 9.82
N ARG A 148 16.83 -8.12 10.55
CA ARG A 148 16.40 -9.52 10.43
C ARG A 148 14.90 -9.70 10.70
N ASN A 149 14.35 -8.91 11.64
CA ASN A 149 12.93 -8.98 11.98
C ASN A 149 12.06 -8.43 10.84
N ALA A 150 12.46 -7.32 10.21
CA ALA A 150 11.80 -6.79 9.02
C ALA A 150 11.86 -7.78 7.85
N GLN A 151 13.04 -8.35 7.55
CA GLN A 151 13.21 -9.38 6.51
C GLN A 151 12.30 -10.58 6.76
N ASN A 152 12.20 -11.04 8.01
CA ASN A 152 11.35 -12.18 8.37
C ASN A 152 9.86 -11.87 8.13
N LEU A 153 9.40 -10.66 8.50
CA LEU A 153 8.02 -10.24 8.25
C LEU A 153 7.72 -10.15 6.75
N ILE A 154 8.58 -9.47 5.98
CA ILE A 154 8.44 -9.35 4.52
C ILE A 154 8.33 -10.75 3.88
N LYS A 155 9.23 -11.68 4.23
CA LYS A 155 9.21 -13.04 3.70
C LYS A 155 7.96 -13.84 4.06
N LYS A 156 7.40 -13.60 5.24
CA LYS A 156 6.13 -14.23 5.67
C LYS A 156 4.90 -13.65 4.96
N LEU A 157 4.91 -12.35 4.66
CA LEU A 157 3.85 -11.68 3.92
C LEU A 157 3.92 -11.99 2.42
N CYS A 158 5.13 -12.13 1.85
CA CYS A 158 5.36 -12.39 0.43
C CYS A 158 5.58 -13.89 0.12
N ARG A 159 4.80 -14.80 0.75
CA ARG A 159 4.78 -16.21 0.35
C ARG A 159 4.10 -16.39 -1.00
N ASP A 160 4.67 -17.23 -1.85
CA ASP A 160 4.10 -17.54 -3.18
C ASP A 160 2.72 -18.18 -3.04
N ASN A 161 2.57 -19.12 -2.11
CA ASN A 161 1.27 -19.70 -1.76
C ASN A 161 0.47 -18.73 -0.88
N PRO A 162 -0.68 -18.20 -1.35
CA PRO A 162 -1.51 -17.27 -0.58
C PRO A 162 -1.93 -17.80 0.80
N ALA A 163 -2.16 -19.11 0.91
CA ALA A 163 -2.58 -19.74 2.18
C ALA A 163 -1.49 -19.76 3.26
N GLU A 164 -0.22 -19.54 2.88
CA GLU A 164 0.92 -19.50 3.81
C GLU A 164 1.28 -18.06 4.23
N ARG A 165 0.63 -17.04 3.66
CA ARG A 165 0.89 -15.65 4.00
C ARG A 165 0.44 -15.33 5.42
N LEU A 166 1.31 -14.67 6.15
CA LEU A 166 0.98 -14.17 7.48
C LEU A 166 -0.24 -13.22 7.39
N GLY A 167 -1.22 -13.43 8.24
CA GLY A 167 -2.46 -12.66 8.25
C GLY A 167 -3.60 -13.28 7.45
N TYR A 168 -3.35 -14.26 6.58
CA TYR A 168 -4.41 -14.92 5.81
C TYR A 168 -5.13 -16.03 6.59
N GLY A 169 -4.45 -16.63 7.58
CA GLY A 169 -5.01 -17.71 8.40
C GLY A 169 -6.12 -17.26 9.36
N LYS A 170 -6.57 -18.19 10.21
CA LYS A 170 -7.63 -17.93 11.19
C LYS A 170 -7.32 -16.79 12.17
N GLY A 171 -6.05 -16.50 12.41
CA GLY A 171 -5.61 -15.40 13.27
C GLY A 171 -5.74 -14.03 12.63
N GLY A 172 -5.93 -13.98 11.29
CA GLY A 172 -6.12 -12.75 10.54
C GLY A 172 -5.00 -11.73 10.77
N ILE A 173 -5.35 -10.47 10.65
CA ILE A 173 -4.41 -9.34 10.81
C ILE A 173 -3.68 -9.34 12.17
N ARG A 174 -4.28 -9.96 13.20
CA ARG A 174 -3.66 -10.08 14.53
C ARG A 174 -2.35 -10.88 14.53
N GLU A 175 -2.15 -11.77 13.55
CA GLU A 175 -0.87 -12.47 13.40
C GLU A 175 0.23 -11.52 12.97
N VAL A 176 -0.11 -10.53 12.12
CA VAL A 176 0.83 -9.50 11.68
C VAL A 176 1.17 -8.55 12.83
N GLU A 177 0.17 -8.10 13.59
CA GLU A 177 0.37 -7.24 14.77
C GLU A 177 1.30 -7.88 15.82
N ARG A 178 1.19 -9.21 16.03
CA ARG A 178 1.98 -9.98 17.01
C ARG A 178 3.37 -10.37 16.51
N HIS A 179 3.70 -10.06 15.25
CA HIS A 179 5.00 -10.39 14.73
C HIS A 179 6.11 -9.63 15.48
N VAL A 180 7.24 -10.28 15.74
CA VAL A 180 8.37 -9.71 16.50
C VAL A 180 8.85 -8.34 15.99
N TRP A 181 8.64 -8.03 14.73
CA TRP A 181 8.94 -6.72 14.16
C TRP A 181 8.11 -5.60 14.78
N PHE A 182 6.93 -5.88 15.31
CA PHE A 182 6.04 -4.95 16.01
C PHE A 182 6.04 -5.12 17.54
N GLU A 183 6.98 -5.90 18.13
CA GLU A 183 6.96 -6.29 19.53
C GLU A 183 6.78 -5.12 20.52
N SER A 184 7.40 -3.97 20.24
CA SER A 184 7.32 -2.77 21.08
C SER A 184 6.37 -1.69 20.53
N PHE A 185 5.57 -2.00 19.50
CA PHE A 185 4.70 -1.03 18.86
C PHE A 185 3.39 -0.84 19.65
N ASP A 186 3.04 0.41 19.95
CA ASP A 186 1.83 0.75 20.71
C ASP A 186 0.59 0.79 19.79
N TRP A 187 0.01 -0.36 19.53
CA TRP A 187 -1.21 -0.50 18.74
C TRP A 187 -2.42 0.22 19.35
N VAL A 188 -2.51 0.28 20.70
CA VAL A 188 -3.60 0.98 21.38
C VAL A 188 -3.47 2.48 21.16
N GLY A 189 -2.27 3.02 21.32
CA GLY A 189 -1.98 4.40 21.05
C GLY A 189 -2.22 4.78 19.59
N LEU A 190 -1.92 3.89 18.63
CA LEU A 190 -2.24 4.11 17.21
C LEU A 190 -3.75 4.26 17.00
N ARG A 191 -4.54 3.30 17.48
CA ARG A 191 -6.02 3.29 17.34
C ARG A 191 -6.67 4.50 18.01
N ASN A 192 -6.16 4.89 19.17
CA ASN A 192 -6.62 6.07 19.91
C ASN A 192 -6.03 7.39 19.37
N ARG A 193 -5.12 7.32 18.38
CA ARG A 193 -4.43 8.47 17.79
C ARG A 193 -3.63 9.30 18.80
N THR A 194 -3.07 8.64 19.82
CA THR A 194 -2.25 9.26 20.87
C THR A 194 -0.76 9.21 20.59
N ILE A 195 -0.31 8.35 19.63
CA ILE A 195 1.08 8.33 19.18
C ILE A 195 1.36 9.54 18.31
N GLN A 196 2.49 10.17 18.53
CA GLN A 196 2.96 11.23 17.64
C GLN A 196 3.39 10.65 16.29
N ALA A 197 2.77 11.13 15.20
CA ALA A 197 3.16 10.72 13.86
C ALA A 197 4.61 11.16 13.55
N PRO A 198 5.41 10.31 12.86
CA PRO A 198 6.80 10.62 12.51
C PRO A 198 6.96 11.89 11.68
N PHE A 199 6.01 12.15 10.79
CA PHE A 199 6.02 13.32 9.93
C PHE A 199 4.70 14.06 9.99
N LYS A 200 4.78 15.39 10.02
CA LYS A 200 3.64 16.30 9.92
C LYS A 200 3.90 17.28 8.78
N ARG A 201 2.85 17.64 8.07
CA ARG A 201 2.90 18.71 7.08
C ARG A 201 2.07 19.91 7.54
N SER A 202 2.62 21.09 7.38
CA SER A 202 1.86 22.31 7.61
C SER A 202 0.88 22.52 6.45
N VAL A 203 -0.38 22.73 6.80
CA VAL A 203 -1.46 23.09 5.89
C VAL A 203 -2.04 24.39 6.40
N SER A 204 -2.04 25.44 5.59
CA SER A 204 -2.49 26.77 6.01
C SER A 204 -4.00 26.97 5.96
N ASN A 205 -4.68 26.27 5.02
CA ASN A 205 -6.13 26.33 4.84
C ASN A 205 -6.65 25.12 4.04
N THR A 206 -7.96 25.04 3.82
CA THR A 206 -8.61 23.88 3.16
C THR A 206 -8.35 23.76 1.66
N ILE A 207 -7.74 24.73 1.03
CA ILE A 207 -7.40 24.77 -0.40
C ILE A 207 -5.88 24.85 -0.62
N ASP A 208 -5.08 24.58 0.42
CA ASP A 208 -3.62 24.66 0.35
C ASP A 208 -3.05 23.45 -0.42
N LEU A 209 -2.64 23.71 -1.66
CA LEU A 209 -2.08 22.71 -2.56
C LEU A 209 -0.55 22.64 -2.56
N ARG A 210 0.16 23.35 -1.65
CA ARG A 210 1.63 23.40 -1.62
C ARG A 210 2.31 22.03 -1.49
N ASN A 211 1.59 21.07 -0.95
CA ASN A 211 2.07 19.69 -0.75
C ASN A 211 1.70 18.76 -1.91
N PHE A 212 1.00 19.25 -2.93
CA PHE A 212 0.67 18.50 -4.15
C PHE A 212 1.59 18.89 -5.30
N ASP A 213 1.77 18.02 -6.27
CA ASP A 213 2.44 18.37 -7.50
C ASP A 213 1.58 19.32 -8.31
N LYS A 214 2.22 20.29 -8.99
CA LYS A 214 1.50 21.17 -9.89
C LYS A 214 1.02 20.36 -11.09
N CYS A 215 -0.28 20.28 -11.27
CA CYS A 215 -0.85 19.79 -12.51
C CYS A 215 -0.56 20.82 -13.61
N PRO A 216 -0.02 20.41 -14.77
CA PRO A 216 0.08 21.31 -15.93
C PRO A 216 -1.33 21.79 -16.28
N GLU A 217 -1.49 23.10 -16.50
CA GLU A 217 -2.76 23.61 -17.03
C GLU A 217 -3.00 23.00 -18.42
N ASP A 218 -4.15 22.38 -18.59
CA ASP A 218 -4.58 21.92 -19.90
C ASP A 218 -4.78 23.14 -20.79
N LYS A 219 -3.92 23.30 -21.79
CA LYS A 219 -3.98 24.44 -22.73
C LYS A 219 -4.99 24.21 -23.86
N GLU A 220 -5.53 23.01 -23.97
CA GLU A 220 -6.55 22.68 -24.94
C GLU A 220 -7.93 23.02 -24.33
N SER A 221 -8.63 23.97 -24.92
CA SER A 221 -10.05 24.18 -24.62
C SER A 221 -10.80 22.91 -25.07
N ALA A 222 -11.28 22.12 -24.12
CA ALA A 222 -12.17 21.01 -24.45
C ALA A 222 -13.38 21.57 -25.22
N VAL A 223 -13.64 21.04 -26.40
CA VAL A 223 -14.87 21.33 -27.13
C VAL A 223 -16.00 20.76 -26.29
N ASP A 224 -17.01 21.58 -25.99
CA ASP A 224 -18.18 21.14 -25.22
C ASP A 224 -18.79 19.92 -25.89
N GLU A 225 -18.90 18.82 -25.16
CA GLU A 225 -19.56 17.61 -25.63
C GLU A 225 -21.07 17.85 -25.58
N THR A 226 -21.70 17.88 -26.75
CA THR A 226 -23.13 18.22 -26.92
C THR A 226 -23.96 17.05 -27.42
N SER A 227 -23.42 15.81 -27.44
CA SER A 227 -24.18 14.63 -27.93
C SER A 227 -25.36 14.23 -27.04
N GLY A 228 -25.38 14.74 -25.79
CA GLY A 228 -26.43 14.39 -24.83
C GLY A 228 -26.35 12.97 -24.29
N TRP A 229 -25.18 12.33 -24.36
CA TRP A 229 -24.97 10.97 -23.85
C TRP A 229 -25.29 10.82 -22.36
N ASP A 230 -25.22 11.92 -21.62
CA ASP A 230 -25.48 12.03 -20.17
C ASP A 230 -26.90 12.47 -19.81
N ALA A 231 -27.77 12.71 -20.80
CA ALA A 231 -29.12 13.22 -20.58
C ALA A 231 -30.05 12.23 -19.80
N ALA A 232 -29.61 11.00 -19.60
CA ALA A 232 -30.32 9.96 -18.87
C ALA A 232 -29.69 9.58 -17.51
N PHE A 233 -28.67 10.32 -17.07
CA PHE A 233 -28.03 10.11 -15.76
C PHE A 233 -28.67 10.94 -14.66
#